data_7129506c7415bbe8992eb4f6fe3e19c3
#
_entry.id   7129506c7415bbe8992eb4f6fe3e19c3
#
_cell.length_a   1.000
_cell.length_b   1.000
_cell.length_c   1.000
_cell.angle_alpha   90.00
_cell.angle_beta   90.00
_cell.angle_gamma   90.00
#
_symmetry.space_group_name_H-M   'P 1'
#
loop_
_entity.id
_entity.type
_entity.pdbx_description
1 polymer ?
#
loop_
_entity_poly.entity_id
_entity_poly.type
_entity_poly.pdbx_seq_one_letter_code
_entity_poly.pdbx_strand_id
1 'polypeptide(L)'
;MAKKTREPRYIFESSWEVCNKVGGIYTVLSTRAKTLQEKLTDRVFFIGPDFWEGRKNPLFRESKSLLAKWRKYAQENEGVNFRVGRWQVPGEPIALLVDFKPFFEHRNEIFGWAWDNFGVNSLNAYGDYDESLMFSWAAGKVVESYYKFFGLTKEDNVIFQAHEWQTCLAALYVKKFVSEVATIFTTHATTIGRSIAGNNKPLYDYLPAYNGDQMASELGVESKHSVEKQAAWNVDCFTTVSEITGRECAELLDKPADEILMNGFENDFVPSPAAKFNEARKVARQSLLKVANTLMGTELDDDTVIVCTGGRYEYQNKGVNVYIDALNRLRWDDRLQKNVLAFVMVPAWIKEARMDLRVALSNKKHNPVEYGAIGDPRITHVLHEPDFDKVLGQMNWLDMYNRPEDKVKVIFVPSYLDGDDGIFNKHYYDLLIGMDMTVFPSYYEPWGYTPTESVAFHVPCITTDLAGFGLWANSLKGGMSEIEDGVKTVHRSDYNFDEVSNGVRDTILKFSQMDQKQINAARKNAEKVAEKALWKHFIKYYYEAYDKALAKRDERLA
;
A
#
# COMPACT_ATOMS: atom_id res chain seq x y z
N MET A 1 -35.81 20.64 0.87
CA MET A 1 -35.56 19.93 -0.39
C MET A 1 -34.28 19.15 -0.21
N ALA A 2 -34.28 17.85 -0.45
CA ALA A 2 -33.04 17.07 -0.43
C ALA A 2 -32.11 17.64 -1.51
N LYS A 3 -30.85 17.98 -1.13
CA LYS A 3 -29.84 18.49 -2.08
C LYS A 3 -29.60 17.40 -3.09
N LYS A 4 -29.89 17.62 -4.38
CA LYS A 4 -29.65 16.64 -5.43
C LYS A 4 -28.13 16.42 -5.53
N THR A 5 -27.67 15.23 -5.21
CA THR A 5 -26.25 14.85 -5.31
C THR A 5 -25.79 14.92 -6.76
N ARG A 6 -24.69 15.62 -7.02
CA ARG A 6 -24.08 15.69 -8.35
C ARG A 6 -23.28 14.41 -8.58
N GLU A 7 -23.54 13.75 -9.69
CA GLU A 7 -22.81 12.54 -10.06
C GLU A 7 -21.91 12.82 -11.28
N PRO A 8 -20.69 12.27 -11.30
CA PRO A 8 -19.82 12.37 -12.46
C PRO A 8 -20.38 11.57 -13.62
N ARG A 9 -20.19 12.08 -14.84
CA ARG A 9 -20.46 11.35 -16.07
C ARG A 9 -19.19 10.79 -16.69
N TYR A 10 -18.06 11.48 -16.47
CA TYR A 10 -16.72 11.04 -16.89
C TYR A 10 -15.74 11.22 -15.73
N ILE A 11 -14.85 10.25 -15.56
CA ILE A 11 -13.77 10.31 -14.58
C ILE A 11 -12.44 10.02 -15.28
N PHE A 12 -11.47 10.90 -15.09
CA PHE A 12 -10.08 10.71 -15.46
C PHE A 12 -9.26 10.60 -14.18
N GLU A 13 -8.54 9.50 -14.01
CA GLU A 13 -7.64 9.30 -12.88
C GLU A 13 -6.20 9.17 -13.37
N SER A 14 -5.31 10.01 -12.86
CA SER A 14 -3.89 9.96 -13.20
C SER A 14 -3.06 9.43 -12.04
N SER A 15 -2.22 8.44 -12.31
CA SER A 15 -1.28 7.88 -11.35
C SER A 15 -0.06 7.29 -12.05
N TRP A 16 1.09 7.41 -11.39
CA TRP A 16 2.33 6.74 -11.77
C TRP A 16 2.20 5.21 -11.82
N GLU A 17 1.23 4.68 -11.08
CA GLU A 17 1.02 3.23 -10.92
C GLU A 17 -0.05 2.64 -11.86
N VAL A 18 -0.60 3.40 -12.80
CA VAL A 18 -1.51 2.87 -13.83
C VAL A 18 -0.72 1.98 -14.80
N CYS A 19 -1.12 0.70 -14.92
CA CYS A 19 -0.41 -0.32 -15.69
C CYS A 19 1.08 -0.48 -15.30
N ASN A 20 1.44 -0.04 -14.11
CA ASN A 20 2.79 -0.04 -13.56
C ASN A 20 2.73 -0.40 -12.05
N LYS A 21 3.02 -1.64 -11.71
CA LYS A 21 2.89 -2.13 -10.33
C LYS A 21 4.14 -1.75 -9.52
N VAL A 22 4.01 -0.72 -8.68
CA VAL A 22 5.09 -0.23 -7.80
C VAL A 22 4.71 -0.38 -6.32
N GLY A 23 3.49 0.03 -5.92
CA GLY A 23 3.10 0.09 -4.52
C GLY A 23 1.61 -0.07 -4.26
N GLY A 24 1.15 0.49 -3.13
CA GLY A 24 -0.22 0.36 -2.67
C GLY A 24 -1.25 1.14 -3.50
N ILE A 25 -0.84 2.18 -4.23
CA ILE A 25 -1.74 2.94 -5.09
C ILE A 25 -2.24 2.08 -6.25
N TYR A 26 -1.35 1.23 -6.81
CA TYR A 26 -1.77 0.21 -7.77
C TYR A 26 -2.95 -0.62 -7.24
N THR A 27 -2.87 -1.07 -5.99
CA THR A 27 -3.94 -1.86 -5.37
C THR A 27 -5.23 -1.06 -5.23
N VAL A 28 -5.15 0.20 -4.79
CA VAL A 28 -6.31 1.11 -4.71
C VAL A 28 -7.03 1.21 -6.06
N LEU A 29 -6.29 1.58 -7.10
CA LEU A 29 -6.87 1.86 -8.41
C LEU A 29 -7.36 0.59 -9.10
N SER A 30 -6.54 -0.47 -9.11
CA SER A 30 -6.84 -1.71 -9.82
C SER A 30 -8.02 -2.47 -9.21
N THR A 31 -8.15 -2.49 -7.88
CA THR A 31 -9.26 -3.17 -7.22
C THR A 31 -10.55 -2.36 -7.25
N ARG A 32 -10.47 -1.02 -7.29
CA ARG A 32 -11.65 -0.14 -7.41
C ARG A 32 -12.19 -0.06 -8.83
N ALA A 33 -11.38 -0.32 -9.83
CA ALA A 33 -11.74 -0.16 -11.24
C ALA A 33 -13.04 -0.86 -11.61
N LYS A 34 -13.25 -2.10 -11.15
CA LYS A 34 -14.48 -2.87 -11.40
C LYS A 34 -15.72 -2.13 -10.89
N THR A 35 -15.69 -1.66 -9.65
CA THR A 35 -16.80 -0.94 -9.02
C THR A 35 -17.16 0.35 -9.77
N LEU A 36 -16.17 1.08 -10.28
CA LEU A 36 -16.41 2.27 -11.11
C LEU A 36 -16.96 1.91 -12.50
N GLN A 37 -16.43 0.85 -13.13
CA GLN A 37 -16.88 0.40 -14.45
C GLN A 37 -18.33 -0.12 -14.44
N GLU A 38 -18.78 -0.74 -13.37
CA GLU A 38 -20.18 -1.19 -13.23
C GLU A 38 -21.17 -0.03 -13.32
N LYS A 39 -20.80 1.16 -12.84
CA LYS A 39 -21.65 2.36 -12.88
C LYS A 39 -21.39 3.27 -14.08
N LEU A 40 -20.13 3.39 -14.51
CA LEU A 40 -19.69 4.34 -15.52
C LEU A 40 -18.97 3.62 -16.68
N THR A 41 -19.58 2.57 -17.22
CA THR A 41 -18.98 1.74 -18.28
C THR A 41 -18.33 2.59 -19.37
N ASP A 42 -17.00 2.39 -19.57
CA ASP A 42 -16.17 3.08 -20.56
C ASP A 42 -16.15 4.63 -20.48
N ARG A 43 -16.49 5.18 -19.32
CA ARG A 43 -16.36 6.60 -18.99
C ARG A 43 -15.39 6.87 -17.84
N VAL A 44 -14.65 5.85 -17.42
CA VAL A 44 -13.55 5.94 -16.48
C VAL A 44 -12.26 5.68 -17.22
N PHE A 45 -11.35 6.62 -17.18
CA PHE A 45 -10.06 6.60 -17.88
C PHE A 45 -8.94 6.65 -16.87
N PHE A 46 -8.04 5.67 -16.92
CA PHE A 46 -6.84 5.66 -16.10
C PHE A 46 -5.65 6.10 -16.94
N ILE A 47 -4.95 7.14 -16.50
CA ILE A 47 -3.81 7.74 -17.20
C ILE A 47 -2.53 7.38 -16.49
N GLY A 48 -1.62 6.71 -17.18
CA GLY A 48 -0.31 6.30 -16.68
C GLY A 48 0.83 6.62 -17.62
N PRO A 49 2.09 6.59 -17.14
CA PRO A 49 3.26 6.79 -17.97
C PRO A 49 3.51 5.58 -18.88
N ASP A 50 3.98 5.81 -20.10
CA ASP A 50 4.37 4.75 -21.02
C ASP A 50 5.85 4.36 -20.85
N PHE A 51 6.13 3.50 -19.87
CA PHE A 51 7.46 2.90 -19.69
C PHE A 51 7.74 1.71 -20.62
N TRP A 52 6.72 1.26 -21.38
CA TRP A 52 6.76 0.05 -22.19
C TRP A 52 6.73 0.35 -23.69
N GLU A 53 7.12 1.55 -24.08
CA GLU A 53 7.19 1.91 -25.49
C GLU A 53 8.02 0.88 -26.28
N GLY A 54 7.47 0.39 -27.38
CA GLY A 54 8.09 -0.66 -28.20
C GLY A 54 8.14 -2.06 -27.58
N ARG A 55 7.61 -2.26 -26.36
CA ARG A 55 7.56 -3.53 -25.66
C ARG A 55 6.15 -3.89 -25.22
N LYS A 56 5.89 -5.18 -24.99
CA LYS A 56 4.60 -5.66 -24.47
C LYS A 56 4.53 -5.43 -22.96
N ASN A 57 3.57 -4.62 -22.51
CA ASN A 57 3.23 -4.48 -21.11
C ASN A 57 2.24 -5.60 -20.71
N PRO A 58 2.55 -6.47 -19.71
CA PRO A 58 1.66 -7.56 -19.29
C PRO A 58 0.36 -7.06 -18.66
N LEU A 59 0.35 -5.83 -18.14
CA LEU A 59 -0.80 -5.22 -17.49
C LEU A 59 -1.68 -4.40 -18.45
N PHE A 60 -1.31 -4.30 -19.72
CA PHE A 60 -1.99 -3.46 -20.70
C PHE A 60 -2.23 -4.19 -22.02
N ARG A 61 -3.51 -4.26 -22.42
CA ARG A 61 -3.92 -4.78 -23.74
C ARG A 61 -4.26 -3.61 -24.65
N GLU A 62 -3.32 -3.24 -25.51
CA GLU A 62 -3.49 -2.15 -26.47
C GLU A 62 -4.62 -2.42 -27.45
N SER A 63 -5.39 -1.38 -27.77
CA SER A 63 -6.43 -1.39 -28.81
C SER A 63 -6.16 -0.35 -29.88
N LYS A 64 -5.99 -0.77 -31.11
CA LYS A 64 -5.80 0.15 -32.26
C LYS A 64 -7.09 0.85 -32.68
N SER A 65 -8.25 0.27 -32.39
CA SER A 65 -9.57 0.78 -32.79
C SER A 65 -10.23 1.69 -31.74
N LEU A 66 -9.96 1.44 -30.44
CA LEU A 66 -10.55 2.20 -29.35
C LEU A 66 -10.05 3.65 -29.40
N LEU A 67 -10.99 4.62 -29.49
CA LEU A 67 -10.72 6.05 -29.55
C LEU A 67 -9.74 6.47 -30.68
N ALA A 68 -9.65 5.69 -31.77
CA ALA A 68 -8.65 5.86 -32.82
C ALA A 68 -8.67 7.24 -33.48
N LYS A 69 -9.87 7.82 -33.71
CA LYS A 69 -10.02 9.15 -34.33
C LYS A 69 -9.43 10.24 -33.43
N TRP A 70 -9.75 10.20 -32.14
CA TRP A 70 -9.20 11.14 -31.16
C TRP A 70 -7.70 10.97 -31.01
N ARG A 71 -7.19 9.75 -30.85
CA ARG A 71 -5.75 9.49 -30.73
C ARG A 71 -4.97 10.08 -31.92
N LYS A 72 -5.47 9.85 -33.16
CA LYS A 72 -4.86 10.41 -34.36
C LYS A 72 -4.87 11.95 -34.34
N TYR A 73 -6.01 12.54 -33.96
CA TYR A 73 -6.15 14.01 -33.88
C TYR A 73 -5.16 14.60 -32.84
N ALA A 74 -5.08 14.04 -31.64
CA ALA A 74 -4.19 14.52 -30.59
C ALA A 74 -2.71 14.46 -31.02
N GLN A 75 -2.31 13.38 -31.70
CA GLN A 75 -0.96 13.23 -32.22
C GLN A 75 -0.64 14.24 -33.32
N GLU A 76 -1.52 14.39 -34.33
CA GLU A 76 -1.27 15.20 -35.51
C GLU A 76 -1.43 16.72 -35.28
N ASN A 77 -2.31 17.12 -34.35
CA ASN A 77 -2.67 18.53 -34.16
C ASN A 77 -2.18 19.12 -32.83
N GLU A 78 -1.92 18.30 -31.81
CA GLU A 78 -1.60 18.79 -30.47
C GLU A 78 -0.24 18.27 -29.94
N GLY A 79 0.42 17.39 -30.70
CA GLY A 79 1.71 16.82 -30.33
C GLY A 79 1.65 15.95 -29.05
N VAL A 80 0.47 15.39 -28.73
CA VAL A 80 0.27 14.55 -27.55
C VAL A 80 0.19 13.09 -27.96
N ASN A 81 1.18 12.30 -27.55
CA ASN A 81 1.31 10.89 -27.91
C ASN A 81 0.90 10.00 -26.76
N PHE A 82 0.02 9.05 -27.02
CA PHE A 82 -0.39 8.04 -26.03
C PHE A 82 -0.92 6.78 -26.70
N ARG A 83 -0.81 5.66 -26.01
CA ARG A 83 -1.45 4.40 -26.38
C ARG A 83 -2.77 4.26 -25.63
N VAL A 84 -3.78 3.70 -26.30
CA VAL A 84 -5.10 3.43 -25.73
C VAL A 84 -5.33 1.93 -25.66
N GLY A 85 -5.87 1.45 -24.57
CA GLY A 85 -6.17 0.03 -24.38
C GLY A 85 -6.98 -0.25 -23.14
N ARG A 86 -6.91 -1.51 -22.71
CA ARG A 86 -7.55 -1.99 -21.49
C ARG A 86 -6.50 -2.35 -20.46
N TRP A 87 -6.67 -1.84 -19.26
CA TRP A 87 -5.90 -2.28 -18.10
C TRP A 87 -6.31 -3.72 -17.74
N GLN A 88 -5.33 -4.64 -17.63
CA GLN A 88 -5.60 -6.06 -17.36
C GLN A 88 -5.82 -6.30 -15.86
N VAL A 89 -6.88 -5.71 -15.34
CA VAL A 89 -7.37 -5.81 -13.96
C VAL A 89 -8.88 -6.03 -13.97
N PRO A 90 -9.52 -6.45 -12.87
CA PRO A 90 -10.97 -6.63 -12.82
C PRO A 90 -11.73 -5.38 -13.29
N GLY A 91 -12.71 -5.58 -14.17
CA GLY A 91 -13.45 -4.48 -14.82
C GLY A 91 -12.84 -3.96 -16.13
N GLU A 92 -11.60 -4.34 -16.45
CA GLU A 92 -10.88 -3.97 -17.69
C GLU A 92 -11.12 -2.51 -18.14
N PRO A 93 -10.87 -1.51 -17.26
CA PRO A 93 -11.14 -0.11 -17.61
C PRO A 93 -10.25 0.37 -18.74
N ILE A 94 -10.65 1.47 -19.38
CA ILE A 94 -9.81 2.14 -20.39
C ILE A 94 -8.56 2.70 -19.70
N ALA A 95 -7.39 2.39 -20.25
CA ALA A 95 -6.12 2.97 -19.86
C ALA A 95 -5.49 3.74 -21.02
N LEU A 96 -4.87 4.86 -20.67
CA LEU A 96 -4.14 5.75 -21.56
C LEU A 96 -2.68 5.78 -21.08
N LEU A 97 -1.76 5.20 -21.84
CA LEU A 97 -0.34 5.25 -21.53
C LEU A 97 0.33 6.37 -22.31
N VAL A 98 0.82 7.38 -21.60
CA VAL A 98 1.25 8.64 -22.18
C VAL A 98 2.76 8.68 -22.38
N ASP A 99 3.22 9.03 -23.58
CA ASP A 99 4.60 9.38 -23.85
C ASP A 99 4.85 10.82 -23.40
N PHE A 100 5.59 10.97 -22.34
CA PHE A 100 5.92 12.27 -21.75
C PHE A 100 7.33 12.77 -22.09
N LYS A 101 8.15 11.96 -22.75
CA LYS A 101 9.54 12.30 -23.08
C LYS A 101 9.69 13.59 -23.90
N PRO A 102 8.83 13.89 -24.90
CA PRO A 102 8.94 15.13 -25.67
C PRO A 102 8.85 16.40 -24.82
N PHE A 103 8.17 16.34 -23.66
CA PHE A 103 7.99 17.51 -22.79
C PHE A 103 9.25 17.93 -22.04
N PHE A 104 10.29 17.09 -22.01
CA PHE A 104 11.59 17.47 -21.43
C PHE A 104 12.24 18.65 -22.16
N GLU A 105 11.98 18.82 -23.45
CA GLU A 105 12.46 19.98 -24.24
C GLU A 105 11.87 21.30 -23.72
N HIS A 106 10.69 21.24 -23.10
CA HIS A 106 9.96 22.38 -22.53
C HIS A 106 10.01 22.45 -21.00
N ARG A 107 10.85 21.62 -20.35
CA ARG A 107 10.88 21.48 -18.88
C ARG A 107 10.94 22.82 -18.14
N ASN A 108 11.85 23.69 -18.53
CA ASN A 108 12.05 24.98 -17.85
C ASN A 108 10.86 25.93 -18.04
N GLU A 109 10.23 25.89 -19.21
CA GLU A 109 9.00 26.66 -19.49
C GLU A 109 7.84 26.16 -18.64
N ILE A 110 7.70 24.84 -18.51
CA ILE A 110 6.68 24.18 -17.69
C ILE A 110 6.88 24.51 -16.21
N PHE A 111 8.12 24.47 -15.71
CA PHE A 111 8.44 24.83 -14.32
C PHE A 111 8.21 26.32 -14.06
N GLY A 112 8.59 27.20 -15.01
CA GLY A 112 8.30 28.63 -14.93
C GLY A 112 6.79 28.90 -14.90
N TRP A 113 6.02 28.22 -15.75
CA TRP A 113 4.56 28.31 -15.74
C TRP A 113 3.95 27.87 -14.40
N ALA A 114 4.45 26.79 -13.82
CA ALA A 114 3.98 26.28 -12.54
C ALA A 114 4.27 27.23 -11.39
N TRP A 115 5.44 27.88 -11.43
CA TRP A 115 5.80 28.94 -10.49
C TRP A 115 4.91 30.18 -10.66
N ASP A 116 4.78 30.71 -11.88
CA ASP A 116 4.05 31.96 -12.15
C ASP A 116 2.54 31.84 -11.84
N ASN A 117 1.96 30.67 -12.03
CA ASN A 117 0.52 30.49 -11.83
C ASN A 117 0.14 29.94 -10.43
N PHE A 118 1.02 29.18 -9.79
CA PHE A 118 0.68 28.47 -8.56
C PHE A 118 1.77 28.55 -7.47
N GLY A 119 2.92 29.14 -7.74
CA GLY A 119 4.02 29.22 -6.79
C GLY A 119 4.73 27.87 -6.54
N VAL A 120 4.66 26.92 -7.51
CA VAL A 120 5.35 25.63 -7.39
C VAL A 120 6.86 25.81 -7.51
N ASN A 121 7.60 25.57 -6.43
CA ASN A 121 9.06 25.72 -6.41
C ASN A 121 9.76 24.44 -6.90
N SER A 122 10.31 24.51 -8.12
CA SER A 122 11.06 23.40 -8.74
C SER A 122 12.58 23.62 -8.74
N LEU A 123 13.09 24.65 -8.04
CA LEU A 123 14.52 25.03 -8.08
C LEU A 123 15.44 23.96 -7.48
N ASN A 124 14.99 23.28 -6.43
CA ASN A 124 15.74 22.25 -5.72
C ASN A 124 15.29 20.83 -6.13
N ALA A 125 14.80 20.68 -7.37
CA ALA A 125 14.36 19.41 -7.90
C ALA A 125 15.52 18.42 -8.09
N TYR A 126 15.28 17.16 -7.73
CA TYR A 126 16.24 16.07 -7.93
C TYR A 126 15.52 14.72 -8.10
N GLY A 127 16.29 13.71 -8.53
CA GLY A 127 15.81 12.34 -8.69
C GLY A 127 14.69 12.24 -9.73
N ASP A 128 13.56 11.67 -9.32
CA ASP A 128 12.40 11.37 -10.15
C ASP A 128 11.43 12.55 -10.33
N TYR A 129 11.77 13.75 -9.85
CA TYR A 129 10.89 14.92 -9.91
C TYR A 129 10.58 15.34 -11.34
N ASP A 130 11.63 15.50 -12.17
CA ASP A 130 11.48 15.98 -13.55
C ASP A 130 10.60 15.03 -14.37
N GLU A 131 10.85 13.72 -14.30
CA GLU A 131 10.03 12.72 -14.99
C GLU A 131 8.57 12.78 -14.56
N SER A 132 8.35 12.86 -13.26
CA SER A 132 7.00 12.90 -12.69
C SER A 132 6.23 14.13 -13.17
N LEU A 133 6.86 15.31 -13.18
CA LEU A 133 6.18 16.52 -13.61
C LEU A 133 5.98 16.59 -15.13
N MET A 134 6.90 16.05 -15.94
CA MET A 134 6.69 15.94 -17.39
C MET A 134 5.53 14.99 -17.70
N PHE A 135 5.46 13.84 -17.03
CA PHE A 135 4.31 12.95 -17.12
C PHE A 135 3.01 13.65 -16.68
N SER A 136 3.06 14.33 -15.55
CA SER A 136 1.91 15.06 -15.00
C SER A 136 1.38 16.11 -15.98
N TRP A 137 2.27 16.90 -16.58
CA TRP A 137 1.92 17.86 -17.60
C TRP A 137 1.26 17.21 -18.83
N ALA A 138 1.85 16.13 -19.33
CA ALA A 138 1.33 15.37 -20.46
C ALA A 138 -0.05 14.78 -20.17
N ALA A 139 -0.28 14.28 -18.95
CA ALA A 139 -1.58 13.78 -18.51
C ALA A 139 -2.66 14.88 -18.53
N GLY A 140 -2.31 16.08 -18.08
CA GLY A 140 -3.21 17.25 -18.16
C GLY A 140 -3.59 17.59 -19.60
N LYS A 141 -2.63 17.57 -20.54
CA LYS A 141 -2.87 17.80 -21.97
C LYS A 141 -3.77 16.72 -22.59
N VAL A 142 -3.65 15.47 -22.17
CA VAL A 142 -4.53 14.37 -22.63
C VAL A 142 -5.98 14.64 -22.24
N VAL A 143 -6.23 15.11 -21.02
CA VAL A 143 -7.59 15.47 -20.55
C VAL A 143 -8.14 16.65 -21.32
N GLU A 144 -7.34 17.70 -21.54
CA GLU A 144 -7.71 18.85 -22.36
C GLU A 144 -8.08 18.45 -23.77
N SER A 145 -7.24 17.63 -24.42
CA SER A 145 -7.47 17.11 -25.78
C SER A 145 -8.78 16.33 -25.86
N TYR A 146 -9.03 15.42 -24.92
CA TYR A 146 -10.28 14.66 -24.86
C TYR A 146 -11.49 15.57 -24.74
N TYR A 147 -11.43 16.48 -23.77
CA TYR A 147 -12.52 17.41 -23.46
C TYR A 147 -12.92 18.23 -24.70
N LYS A 148 -11.93 18.81 -25.38
CA LYS A 148 -12.15 19.63 -26.60
C LYS A 148 -12.62 18.81 -27.78
N PHE A 149 -11.97 17.66 -28.05
CA PHE A 149 -12.30 16.82 -29.20
C PHE A 149 -13.72 16.28 -29.18
N PHE A 150 -14.20 15.86 -28.00
CA PHE A 150 -15.57 15.36 -27.84
C PHE A 150 -16.60 16.44 -27.56
N GLY A 151 -16.20 17.70 -27.50
CA GLY A 151 -17.09 18.84 -27.27
C GLY A 151 -17.83 18.75 -25.93
N LEU A 152 -17.13 18.27 -24.89
CA LEU A 152 -17.69 18.17 -23.55
C LEU A 152 -17.91 19.58 -22.97
N THR A 153 -18.86 19.68 -22.04
CA THR A 153 -19.25 20.91 -21.37
C THR A 153 -19.35 20.68 -19.86
N LYS A 154 -19.54 21.73 -19.08
CA LYS A 154 -19.74 21.60 -17.63
C LYS A 154 -20.90 20.67 -17.24
N GLU A 155 -21.92 20.54 -18.12
CA GLU A 155 -23.09 19.68 -17.90
C GLU A 155 -22.74 18.18 -17.97
N ASP A 156 -21.59 17.83 -18.55
CA ASP A 156 -21.08 16.46 -18.59
C ASP A 156 -20.46 16.00 -17.27
N ASN A 157 -20.33 16.89 -16.26
CA ASN A 157 -19.82 16.57 -14.94
C ASN A 157 -18.54 15.74 -14.98
N VAL A 158 -17.51 16.29 -15.64
CA VAL A 158 -16.21 15.64 -15.76
C VAL A 158 -15.40 15.86 -14.50
N ILE A 159 -14.84 14.77 -13.97
CA ILE A 159 -13.88 14.76 -12.85
C ILE A 159 -12.49 14.43 -13.38
N PHE A 160 -11.48 15.16 -12.93
CA PHE A 160 -10.08 14.77 -12.98
C PHE A 160 -9.55 14.53 -11.57
N GLN A 161 -9.06 13.33 -11.29
CA GLN A 161 -8.46 12.96 -10.00
C GLN A 161 -6.98 12.63 -10.16
N ALA A 162 -6.13 13.38 -9.48
CA ALA A 162 -4.69 13.16 -9.39
C ALA A 162 -4.35 12.35 -8.13
N HIS A 163 -3.45 11.38 -8.24
CA HIS A 163 -2.97 10.56 -7.13
C HIS A 163 -1.49 10.80 -6.89
N GLU A 164 -1.14 11.22 -5.68
CA GLU A 164 0.22 11.53 -5.23
C GLU A 164 0.83 12.78 -5.89
N TRP A 165 1.92 13.28 -5.28
CA TRP A 165 2.67 14.46 -5.75
C TRP A 165 3.09 14.35 -7.23
N GLN A 166 3.33 13.14 -7.71
CA GLN A 166 3.76 12.85 -9.09
C GLN A 166 2.74 13.27 -10.15
N THR A 167 1.49 13.46 -9.77
CA THR A 167 0.41 13.84 -10.70
C THR A 167 -0.25 15.19 -10.36
N CYS A 168 0.30 15.89 -9.38
CA CYS A 168 -0.22 17.18 -8.92
C CYS A 168 -0.28 18.24 -10.04
N LEU A 169 0.77 18.33 -10.87
CA LEU A 169 0.83 19.33 -11.92
C LEU A 169 -0.29 19.15 -12.95
N ALA A 170 -0.76 17.90 -13.18
CA ALA A 170 -1.89 17.64 -14.07
C ALA A 170 -3.18 18.24 -13.52
N ALA A 171 -3.41 18.15 -12.20
CA ALA A 171 -4.58 18.76 -11.57
C ALA A 171 -4.56 20.30 -11.70
N LEU A 172 -3.40 20.90 -11.48
CA LEU A 172 -3.19 22.34 -11.66
C LEU A 172 -3.36 22.78 -13.12
N TYR A 173 -2.82 21.98 -14.07
CA TYR A 173 -3.01 22.17 -15.49
C TYR A 173 -4.48 22.15 -15.88
N VAL A 174 -5.20 21.09 -15.53
CA VAL A 174 -6.62 20.91 -15.86
C VAL A 174 -7.45 22.05 -15.27
N LYS A 175 -7.20 22.43 -14.02
CA LYS A 175 -7.89 23.56 -13.40
C LYS A 175 -7.73 24.87 -14.17
N LYS A 176 -6.54 25.11 -14.73
CA LYS A 176 -6.23 26.34 -15.46
C LYS A 176 -6.77 26.35 -16.90
N PHE A 177 -6.55 25.24 -17.64
CA PHE A 177 -6.82 25.18 -19.09
C PHE A 177 -8.19 24.57 -19.44
N VAL A 178 -8.79 23.79 -18.51
CA VAL A 178 -10.10 23.14 -18.68
C VAL A 178 -10.95 23.41 -17.46
N SER A 179 -11.21 24.69 -17.20
CA SER A 179 -11.85 25.16 -15.97
C SER A 179 -13.22 24.54 -15.67
N GLU A 180 -13.89 23.98 -16.66
CA GLU A 180 -15.18 23.28 -16.48
C GLU A 180 -15.05 21.85 -15.94
N VAL A 181 -13.84 21.27 -15.88
CA VAL A 181 -13.54 20.00 -15.23
C VAL A 181 -13.35 20.24 -13.74
N ALA A 182 -14.00 19.44 -12.90
CA ALA A 182 -13.78 19.46 -11.47
C ALA A 182 -12.53 18.67 -11.13
N THR A 183 -11.67 19.24 -10.28
CA THR A 183 -10.36 18.66 -9.95
C THR A 183 -10.33 18.12 -8.53
N ILE A 184 -9.77 16.90 -8.39
CA ILE A 184 -9.51 16.25 -7.10
C ILE A 184 -8.02 15.90 -7.02
N PHE A 185 -7.43 16.12 -5.87
CA PHE A 185 -6.11 15.63 -5.55
C PHE A 185 -6.20 14.72 -4.32
N THR A 186 -5.65 13.51 -4.44
CA THR A 186 -5.56 12.53 -3.36
C THR A 186 -4.09 12.29 -3.01
N THR A 187 -3.66 12.73 -1.83
CA THR A 187 -2.39 12.30 -1.26
C THR A 187 -2.58 11.01 -0.46
N HIS A 188 -1.81 9.98 -0.79
CA HIS A 188 -1.82 8.69 -0.07
C HIS A 188 -0.85 8.67 1.10
N ALA A 189 0.14 9.54 1.07
CA ALA A 189 1.07 9.84 2.15
C ALA A 189 1.70 11.20 1.86
N THR A 190 1.72 12.10 2.82
CA THR A 190 2.39 13.39 2.59
C THR A 190 3.89 13.17 2.34
N THR A 191 4.44 13.84 1.33
CA THR A 191 5.89 13.76 1.03
C THR A 191 6.72 14.09 2.27
N ILE A 192 6.34 15.12 2.98
CA ILE A 192 7.08 15.58 4.14
C ILE A 192 6.89 14.70 5.38
N GLY A 193 5.67 14.20 5.66
CA GLY A 193 5.42 13.25 6.75
C GLY A 193 6.21 11.95 6.56
N ARG A 194 6.21 11.41 5.34
CA ARG A 194 7.03 10.26 4.96
C ARG A 194 8.54 10.53 5.15
N SER A 195 8.99 11.74 4.81
CA SER A 195 10.41 12.11 4.93
C SER A 195 10.83 12.28 6.39
N ILE A 196 10.00 12.88 7.24
CA ILE A 196 10.26 12.99 8.68
C ILE A 196 10.38 11.58 9.29
N ALA A 197 9.39 10.73 9.08
CA ALA A 197 9.39 9.35 9.58
C ALA A 197 10.54 8.51 9.01
N GLY A 198 10.84 8.66 7.72
CA GLY A 198 11.93 7.94 7.03
C GLY A 198 13.33 8.33 7.50
N ASN A 199 13.49 9.53 8.04
CA ASN A 199 14.73 10.02 8.64
C ASN A 199 14.78 9.79 10.17
N ASN A 200 13.91 8.94 10.71
CA ASN A 200 13.83 8.59 12.12
C ASN A 200 13.62 9.81 13.05
N LYS A 201 12.99 10.85 12.53
CA LYS A 201 12.57 12.00 13.36
C LYS A 201 11.19 11.71 13.95
N PRO A 202 10.91 12.12 15.20
CA PRO A 202 9.59 11.97 15.80
C PRO A 202 8.59 12.82 14.98
N LEU A 203 7.50 12.16 14.53
CA LEU A 203 6.52 12.82 13.67
C LEU A 203 5.28 13.23 14.46
N TYR A 204 4.68 12.30 15.20
CA TYR A 204 3.30 12.46 15.65
C TYR A 204 3.17 13.28 16.93
N ASP A 205 4.09 13.14 17.89
CA ASP A 205 4.07 13.92 19.14
C ASP A 205 4.47 15.38 18.90
N TYR A 206 5.23 15.65 17.83
CA TYR A 206 5.67 16.99 17.45
C TYR A 206 4.93 17.57 16.24
N LEU A 207 3.96 16.84 15.68
CA LEU A 207 3.27 17.24 14.47
C LEU A 207 2.74 18.69 14.50
N PRO A 208 2.09 19.17 15.57
CA PRO A 208 1.60 20.55 15.63
C PRO A 208 2.69 21.62 15.74
N ALA A 209 3.93 21.22 16.04
CA ALA A 209 5.07 22.14 16.18
C ALA A 209 5.93 22.23 14.92
N TYR A 210 5.74 21.33 13.95
CA TYR A 210 6.48 21.36 12.70
C TYR A 210 5.94 22.43 11.74
N ASN A 211 6.88 23.12 11.09
CA ASN A 211 6.58 23.89 9.89
C ASN A 211 6.93 23.02 8.67
N GLY A 212 5.94 22.68 7.82
CA GLY A 212 6.12 21.76 6.70
C GLY A 212 7.13 22.25 5.67
N ASP A 213 7.13 23.54 5.34
CA ASP A 213 8.05 24.14 4.37
C ASP A 213 9.49 24.12 4.88
N GLN A 214 9.70 24.44 6.17
CA GLN A 214 11.02 24.37 6.80
C GLN A 214 11.53 22.93 6.83
N MET A 215 10.70 21.97 7.24
CA MET A 215 11.09 20.57 7.29
C MET A 215 11.37 20.00 5.89
N ALA A 216 10.64 20.44 4.87
CA ALA A 216 10.89 20.05 3.48
C ALA A 216 12.27 20.53 3.00
N SER A 217 12.66 21.75 3.37
CA SER A 217 13.98 22.28 3.07
C SER A 217 15.09 21.53 3.82
N GLU A 218 14.92 21.28 5.13
CA GLU A 218 15.89 20.52 5.95
C GLU A 218 16.11 19.10 5.43
N LEU A 219 15.05 18.44 4.94
CA LEU A 219 15.10 17.05 4.48
C LEU A 219 15.32 16.92 2.96
N GLY A 220 15.51 18.03 2.26
CA GLY A 220 15.82 18.06 0.83
C GLY A 220 14.67 17.57 -0.05
N VAL A 221 13.40 17.77 0.34
CA VAL A 221 12.20 17.39 -0.43
C VAL A 221 11.34 18.59 -0.82
N GLU A 222 11.92 19.77 -0.83
CA GLU A 222 11.25 21.06 -1.02
C GLU A 222 10.39 21.12 -2.28
N SER A 223 10.92 20.70 -3.44
CA SER A 223 10.18 20.76 -4.69
C SER A 223 9.00 19.79 -4.73
N LYS A 224 9.16 18.57 -4.21
CA LYS A 224 8.07 17.59 -4.10
C LYS A 224 6.98 18.08 -3.14
N HIS A 225 7.38 18.60 -1.99
CA HIS A 225 6.48 19.21 -1.00
C HIS A 225 5.73 20.41 -1.60
N SER A 226 6.45 21.28 -2.32
CA SER A 226 5.86 22.47 -2.93
C SER A 226 4.73 22.13 -3.91
N VAL A 227 4.95 21.20 -4.85
CA VAL A 227 3.91 20.82 -5.80
C VAL A 227 2.72 20.14 -5.14
N GLU A 228 2.96 19.31 -4.11
CA GLU A 228 1.92 18.65 -3.32
C GLU A 228 1.07 19.69 -2.56
N LYS A 229 1.70 20.62 -1.86
CA LYS A 229 1.04 21.70 -1.13
C LYS A 229 0.21 22.58 -2.05
N GLN A 230 0.78 23.02 -3.17
CA GLN A 230 0.06 23.85 -4.14
C GLN A 230 -1.14 23.12 -4.78
N ALA A 231 -1.03 21.82 -5.06
CA ALA A 231 -2.17 21.04 -5.53
C ALA A 231 -3.27 20.97 -4.45
N ALA A 232 -2.91 20.66 -3.20
CA ALA A 232 -3.87 20.60 -2.09
C ALA A 232 -4.66 21.91 -1.92
N TRP A 233 -4.02 23.06 -2.06
CA TRP A 233 -4.65 24.37 -1.93
C TRP A 233 -5.50 24.78 -3.13
N ASN A 234 -5.17 24.29 -4.32
CA ASN A 234 -5.78 24.80 -5.56
C ASN A 234 -6.85 23.91 -6.17
N VAL A 235 -6.92 22.60 -5.86
CA VAL A 235 -7.97 21.73 -6.43
C VAL A 235 -9.37 22.05 -5.86
N ASP A 236 -10.40 21.53 -6.52
CA ASP A 236 -11.77 21.71 -6.06
C ASP A 236 -12.12 20.83 -4.85
N CYS A 237 -11.45 19.67 -4.71
CA CYS A 237 -11.56 18.82 -3.53
C CYS A 237 -10.22 18.16 -3.22
N PHE A 238 -9.65 18.47 -2.06
CA PHE A 238 -8.44 17.84 -1.55
C PHE A 238 -8.79 16.65 -0.67
N THR A 239 -8.18 15.50 -0.91
CA THR A 239 -8.52 14.26 -0.22
C THR A 239 -7.28 13.50 0.24
N THR A 240 -7.46 12.66 1.26
CA THR A 240 -6.44 11.71 1.72
C THR A 240 -7.09 10.40 2.15
N VAL A 241 -6.31 9.40 2.55
CA VAL A 241 -6.77 8.02 2.72
C VAL A 241 -7.15 7.63 4.15
N SER A 242 -6.79 8.44 5.15
CA SER A 242 -7.08 8.15 6.55
C SER A 242 -7.04 9.40 7.43
N GLU A 243 -7.60 9.29 8.63
CA GLU A 243 -7.57 10.37 9.62
C GLU A 243 -6.15 10.73 10.05
N ILE A 244 -5.24 9.73 10.17
CA ILE A 244 -3.86 10.00 10.56
C ILE A 244 -3.13 10.82 9.50
N THR A 245 -3.29 10.47 8.22
CA THR A 245 -2.74 11.28 7.12
C THR A 245 -3.47 12.63 6.99
N GLY A 246 -4.75 12.69 7.32
CA GLY A 246 -5.51 13.95 7.38
C GLY A 246 -4.93 14.94 8.41
N ARG A 247 -4.43 14.45 9.55
CA ARG A 247 -3.70 15.27 10.52
C ARG A 247 -2.38 15.78 9.95
N GLU A 248 -1.62 14.93 9.26
CA GLU A 248 -0.40 15.36 8.56
C GLU A 248 -0.69 16.44 7.51
N CYS A 249 -1.76 16.29 6.73
CA CYS A 249 -2.18 17.30 5.75
C CYS A 249 -2.48 18.64 6.40
N ALA A 250 -3.22 18.65 7.50
CA ALA A 250 -3.59 19.87 8.20
C ALA A 250 -2.37 20.63 8.73
N GLU A 251 -1.41 19.92 9.34
CA GLU A 251 -0.25 20.53 10.00
C GLU A 251 0.92 20.79 9.05
N LEU A 252 1.18 19.89 8.09
CA LEU A 252 2.38 19.96 7.24
C LEU A 252 2.13 20.60 5.87
N LEU A 253 0.90 20.56 5.36
CA LEU A 253 0.50 21.24 4.13
C LEU A 253 -0.31 22.51 4.41
N ASP A 254 -0.55 22.85 5.68
CA ASP A 254 -1.43 23.94 6.12
C ASP A 254 -2.83 23.86 5.48
N LYS A 255 -3.29 22.63 5.14
CA LYS A 255 -4.54 22.40 4.45
C LYS A 255 -5.20 21.09 4.92
N PRO A 256 -6.27 21.18 5.72
CA PRO A 256 -7.10 20.02 6.04
C PRO A 256 -7.67 19.38 4.78
N ALA A 257 -7.73 18.05 4.76
CA ALA A 257 -8.42 17.34 3.68
C ALA A 257 -9.93 17.63 3.71
N ASP A 258 -10.53 17.81 2.54
CA ASP A 258 -11.98 18.04 2.39
C ASP A 258 -12.77 16.73 2.60
N GLU A 259 -12.15 15.56 2.25
CA GLU A 259 -12.71 14.22 2.46
C GLU A 259 -11.62 13.18 2.75
N ILE A 260 -11.99 12.14 3.50
CA ILE A 260 -11.16 10.96 3.76
C ILE A 260 -11.64 9.81 2.87
N LEU A 261 -10.82 9.38 1.93
CA LEU A 261 -11.09 8.30 0.98
C LEU A 261 -10.42 7.01 1.44
N MET A 262 -11.07 6.28 2.34
CA MET A 262 -10.55 5.01 2.85
C MET A 262 -10.30 4.02 1.73
N ASN A 263 -9.20 3.27 1.83
CA ASN A 263 -8.79 2.30 0.81
C ASN A 263 -9.52 0.98 0.98
N GLY A 264 -10.50 0.73 0.13
CA GLY A 264 -11.16 -0.55 0.02
C GLY A 264 -10.30 -1.59 -0.69
N PHE A 265 -10.82 -2.79 -0.79
CA PHE A 265 -10.24 -3.88 -1.56
C PHE A 265 -11.34 -4.82 -2.09
N GLU A 266 -10.94 -5.85 -2.82
CA GLU A 266 -11.80 -6.95 -3.23
C GLU A 266 -11.25 -8.26 -2.64
N ASN A 267 -12.11 -9.24 -2.41
CA ASN A 267 -11.73 -10.54 -1.85
C ASN A 267 -11.87 -11.71 -2.84
N ASP A 268 -11.97 -11.43 -4.13
CA ASP A 268 -12.11 -12.43 -5.21
C ASP A 268 -10.93 -13.42 -5.26
N PHE A 269 -9.79 -13.05 -4.69
CA PHE A 269 -8.57 -13.88 -4.63
C PHE A 269 -8.57 -14.87 -3.44
N VAL A 270 -9.52 -14.75 -2.51
CA VAL A 270 -9.63 -15.67 -1.37
C VAL A 270 -10.28 -16.98 -1.81
N PRO A 271 -9.69 -18.15 -1.51
CA PRO A 271 -10.26 -19.43 -1.92
C PRO A 271 -11.68 -19.65 -1.41
N SER A 272 -12.59 -20.02 -2.32
CA SER A 272 -13.99 -20.28 -2.02
C SER A 272 -14.46 -21.52 -2.80
N PRO A 273 -15.36 -22.37 -2.32
CA PRO A 273 -16.05 -22.33 -1.02
C PRO A 273 -15.17 -22.80 0.16
N ALA A 274 -15.74 -22.84 1.37
CA ALA A 274 -15.03 -23.16 2.62
C ALA A 274 -14.15 -24.43 2.55
N ALA A 275 -14.55 -25.45 1.81
CA ALA A 275 -13.75 -26.66 1.62
C ALA A 275 -12.40 -26.36 0.93
N LYS A 276 -12.40 -25.52 -0.11
CA LYS A 276 -11.17 -25.08 -0.80
C LYS A 276 -10.32 -24.20 0.11
N PHE A 277 -10.95 -23.33 0.88
CA PHE A 277 -10.26 -22.49 1.86
C PHE A 277 -9.52 -23.34 2.89
N ASN A 278 -10.20 -24.33 3.49
CA ASN A 278 -9.62 -25.20 4.51
C ASN A 278 -8.47 -26.05 3.95
N GLU A 279 -8.61 -26.57 2.72
CA GLU A 279 -7.53 -27.30 2.06
C GLU A 279 -6.32 -26.40 1.77
N ALA A 280 -6.55 -25.20 1.24
CA ALA A 280 -5.49 -24.23 0.99
C ALA A 280 -4.75 -23.87 2.30
N ARG A 281 -5.50 -23.64 3.39
CA ARG A 281 -4.92 -23.39 4.72
C ARG A 281 -4.05 -24.55 5.19
N LYS A 282 -4.53 -25.79 5.08
CA LYS A 282 -3.78 -26.99 5.47
C LYS A 282 -2.47 -27.09 4.67
N VAL A 283 -2.53 -26.93 3.35
CA VAL A 283 -1.36 -26.97 2.47
C VAL A 283 -0.36 -25.87 2.83
N ALA A 284 -0.85 -24.67 3.12
CA ALA A 284 -0.01 -23.55 3.55
C ALA A 284 0.73 -23.85 4.85
N ARG A 285 0.00 -24.32 5.89
CA ARG A 285 0.61 -24.70 7.19
C ARG A 285 1.68 -25.77 7.03
N GLN A 286 1.37 -26.83 6.28
CA GLN A 286 2.33 -27.89 5.98
C GLN A 286 3.60 -27.36 5.31
N SER A 287 3.46 -26.41 4.36
CA SER A 287 4.61 -25.78 3.70
C SER A 287 5.45 -24.96 4.67
N LEU A 288 4.83 -24.15 5.52
CA LEU A 288 5.50 -23.34 6.53
C LEU A 288 6.26 -24.20 7.54
N LEU A 289 5.59 -25.19 8.11
CA LEU A 289 6.18 -26.12 9.07
C LEU A 289 7.31 -26.96 8.45
N LYS A 290 7.14 -27.43 7.20
CA LYS A 290 8.16 -28.19 6.50
C LYS A 290 9.44 -27.39 6.34
N VAL A 291 9.35 -26.13 5.87
CA VAL A 291 10.52 -25.28 5.70
C VAL A 291 11.17 -24.99 7.05
N ALA A 292 10.38 -24.65 8.07
CA ALA A 292 10.89 -24.37 9.41
C ALA A 292 11.59 -25.59 10.03
N ASN A 293 10.95 -26.75 10.03
CA ASN A 293 11.50 -28.00 10.60
C ASN A 293 12.79 -28.42 9.86
N THR A 294 12.81 -28.29 8.53
CA THR A 294 14.03 -28.60 7.75
C THR A 294 15.15 -27.62 8.04
N LEU A 295 14.86 -26.31 8.12
CA LEU A 295 15.87 -25.28 8.37
C LEU A 295 16.48 -25.38 9.77
N MET A 296 15.66 -25.66 10.78
CA MET A 296 16.06 -25.61 12.19
C MET A 296 16.39 -26.99 12.79
N GLY A 297 16.07 -28.08 12.11
CA GLY A 297 16.20 -29.42 12.70
C GLY A 297 15.23 -29.65 13.85
N THR A 298 13.97 -29.24 13.69
CA THR A 298 12.93 -29.32 14.71
C THR A 298 11.75 -30.19 14.25
N GLU A 299 10.86 -30.51 15.16
CA GLU A 299 9.61 -31.27 14.92
C GLU A 299 8.39 -30.45 15.37
N LEU A 300 8.28 -29.20 14.86
CA LEU A 300 7.10 -28.38 15.11
C LEU A 300 5.89 -29.01 14.43
N ASP A 301 4.76 -29.06 15.15
CA ASP A 301 3.52 -29.69 14.73
C ASP A 301 2.37 -28.69 14.48
N ASP A 302 1.19 -29.20 14.21
CA ASP A 302 -0.02 -28.39 13.96
C ASP A 302 -0.52 -27.60 15.19
N ASP A 303 -0.06 -27.90 16.41
CA ASP A 303 -0.38 -27.12 17.62
C ASP A 303 0.49 -25.85 17.75
N THR A 304 1.54 -25.75 16.93
CA THR A 304 2.41 -24.57 16.85
C THR A 304 1.64 -23.35 16.37
N VAL A 305 1.75 -22.25 17.11
CA VAL A 305 1.17 -20.95 16.70
C VAL A 305 2.07 -20.30 15.65
N ILE A 306 1.55 -20.10 14.45
CA ILE A 306 2.30 -19.50 13.33
C ILE A 306 1.92 -18.03 13.16
N VAL A 307 2.90 -17.14 13.33
CA VAL A 307 2.71 -15.70 13.22
C VAL A 307 3.66 -15.11 12.19
N CYS A 308 3.28 -14.01 11.53
CA CYS A 308 4.19 -13.33 10.61
C CYS A 308 4.02 -11.80 10.61
N THR A 309 5.08 -11.11 10.19
CA THR A 309 5.03 -9.77 9.65
C THR A 309 5.48 -9.79 8.20
N GLY A 310 4.97 -8.87 7.38
CA GLY A 310 5.32 -8.78 5.96
C GLY A 310 5.12 -7.37 5.41
N GLY A 311 5.68 -7.12 4.22
CA GLY A 311 5.61 -5.83 3.56
C GLY A 311 6.96 -5.36 3.06
N ARG A 312 7.11 -4.06 2.79
CA ARG A 312 8.40 -3.47 2.39
C ARG A 312 9.40 -3.48 3.56
N TYR A 313 10.67 -3.61 3.25
CA TYR A 313 11.73 -3.60 4.27
C TYR A 313 11.99 -2.18 4.81
N GLU A 314 10.99 -1.63 5.47
CA GLU A 314 11.08 -0.38 6.23
C GLU A 314 11.13 -0.73 7.73
N TYR A 315 12.32 -1.10 8.20
CA TYR A 315 12.57 -1.74 9.49
C TYR A 315 11.90 -1.07 10.70
N GLN A 316 11.94 0.27 10.79
CA GLN A 316 11.30 1.03 11.86
C GLN A 316 9.85 1.41 11.52
N ASN A 317 9.62 1.93 10.31
CA ASN A 317 8.30 2.43 9.92
C ASN A 317 7.25 1.33 9.85
N LYS A 318 7.64 0.11 9.45
CA LYS A 318 6.77 -1.08 9.47
C LYS A 318 6.78 -1.84 10.80
N GLY A 319 7.58 -1.37 11.77
CA GLY A 319 7.63 -1.96 13.11
C GLY A 319 8.27 -3.35 13.18
N VAL A 320 9.12 -3.71 12.20
CA VAL A 320 9.82 -5.00 12.22
C VAL A 320 10.67 -5.13 13.49
N ASN A 321 11.31 -4.05 13.92
CA ASN A 321 12.05 -3.96 15.19
C ASN A 321 11.19 -4.25 16.41
N VAL A 322 9.97 -3.72 16.45
CA VAL A 322 8.99 -3.97 17.54
C VAL A 322 8.55 -5.44 17.55
N TYR A 323 8.29 -6.00 16.37
CA TYR A 323 7.89 -7.40 16.24
C TYR A 323 8.95 -8.36 16.77
N ILE A 324 10.22 -8.17 16.38
CA ILE A 324 11.33 -9.01 16.86
C ILE A 324 11.53 -8.83 18.38
N ASP A 325 11.46 -7.61 18.90
CA ASP A 325 11.57 -7.35 20.33
C ASP A 325 10.43 -8.00 21.14
N ALA A 326 9.20 -7.90 20.64
CA ALA A 326 8.04 -8.56 21.27
C ALA A 326 8.19 -10.08 21.31
N LEU A 327 8.72 -10.69 20.23
CA LEU A 327 9.01 -12.14 20.18
C LEU A 327 10.13 -12.54 21.16
N ASN A 328 11.15 -11.70 21.30
CA ASN A 328 12.18 -11.92 22.31
C ASN A 328 11.62 -11.86 23.73
N ARG A 329 10.77 -10.88 24.03
CA ARG A 329 10.07 -10.81 25.34
C ARG A 329 9.18 -12.02 25.58
N LEU A 330 8.50 -12.50 24.54
CA LEU A 330 7.66 -13.69 24.61
C LEU A 330 8.48 -14.96 24.88
N ARG A 331 9.68 -15.07 24.31
CA ARG A 331 10.60 -16.21 24.51
C ARG A 331 10.93 -16.47 26.00
N TRP A 332 10.98 -15.39 26.76
CA TRP A 332 11.29 -15.44 28.21
C TRP A 332 10.07 -15.43 29.11
N ASP A 333 8.88 -15.56 28.54
CA ASP A 333 7.63 -15.55 29.33
C ASP A 333 7.24 -16.98 29.74
N ASP A 334 7.34 -17.30 31.02
CA ASP A 334 7.05 -18.64 31.58
C ASP A 334 5.59 -19.06 31.36
N ARG A 335 4.69 -18.14 31.08
CA ARG A 335 3.28 -18.43 30.79
C ARG A 335 3.07 -19.02 29.39
N LEU A 336 4.06 -18.93 28.51
CA LEU A 336 3.99 -19.50 27.16
C LEU A 336 4.14 -21.03 27.23
N GLN A 337 3.11 -21.76 26.81
CA GLN A 337 3.11 -23.21 26.80
C GLN A 337 3.35 -23.80 25.42
N LYS A 338 2.80 -23.19 24.38
CA LYS A 338 2.92 -23.62 22.98
C LYS A 338 4.17 -23.09 22.30
N ASN A 339 4.63 -23.82 21.29
CA ASN A 339 5.63 -23.28 20.37
C ASN A 339 5.03 -22.15 19.53
N VAL A 340 5.83 -21.12 19.26
CA VAL A 340 5.52 -20.01 18.37
C VAL A 340 6.55 -19.99 17.24
N LEU A 341 6.08 -20.15 16.02
CA LEU A 341 6.87 -20.01 14.80
C LEU A 341 6.56 -18.68 14.16
N ALA A 342 7.54 -17.80 14.13
CA ALA A 342 7.42 -16.44 13.63
C ALA A 342 8.17 -16.25 12.31
N PHE A 343 7.54 -15.61 11.34
CA PHE A 343 8.19 -15.25 10.08
C PHE A 343 8.33 -13.74 9.94
N VAL A 344 9.48 -13.30 9.45
CA VAL A 344 9.73 -11.93 8.98
C VAL A 344 9.82 -12.01 7.44
N MET A 345 8.73 -11.66 6.75
CA MET A 345 8.59 -11.78 5.29
C MET A 345 8.73 -10.40 4.63
N VAL A 346 9.95 -9.89 4.58
CA VAL A 346 10.27 -8.59 3.98
C VAL A 346 11.41 -8.73 2.99
N PRO A 347 11.22 -8.35 1.70
CA PRO A 347 12.24 -8.54 0.69
C PRO A 347 13.45 -7.66 0.96
N ALA A 348 14.64 -8.27 0.92
CA ALA A 348 15.93 -7.61 1.07
C ALA A 348 16.81 -7.85 -0.16
N TRP A 349 18.02 -7.35 -0.14
CA TRP A 349 18.98 -7.54 -1.24
C TRP A 349 19.64 -8.91 -1.15
N ILE A 350 18.99 -9.89 -1.80
CA ILE A 350 19.42 -11.29 -1.81
C ILE A 350 20.30 -11.62 -3.02
N LYS A 351 21.20 -12.58 -2.85
CA LYS A 351 21.94 -13.21 -3.94
C LYS A 351 21.14 -14.35 -4.56
N GLU A 352 20.70 -15.28 -3.72
CA GLU A 352 20.00 -16.51 -4.13
C GLU A 352 19.32 -17.19 -2.94
N ALA A 353 18.43 -18.14 -3.23
CA ALA A 353 17.94 -19.09 -2.24
C ALA A 353 19.05 -20.01 -1.74
N ARG A 354 19.05 -20.30 -0.45
CA ARG A 354 20.12 -21.16 0.14
C ARG A 354 20.09 -22.57 -0.42
N MET A 355 21.23 -22.98 -1.02
CA MET A 355 21.35 -24.26 -1.68
C MET A 355 21.29 -25.44 -0.70
N ASP A 356 21.88 -25.30 0.49
CA ASP A 356 21.82 -26.32 1.55
C ASP A 356 20.40 -26.62 1.98
N LEU A 357 19.57 -25.58 2.19
CA LEU A 357 18.16 -25.71 2.52
C LEU A 357 17.35 -26.32 1.36
N ARG A 358 17.61 -25.90 0.12
CA ARG A 358 16.95 -26.46 -1.09
C ARG A 358 17.20 -27.97 -1.22
N VAL A 359 18.44 -28.39 -1.04
CA VAL A 359 18.83 -29.81 -1.09
C VAL A 359 18.14 -30.59 0.01
N ALA A 360 18.12 -30.08 1.24
CA ALA A 360 17.44 -30.71 2.36
C ALA A 360 15.92 -30.84 2.15
N LEU A 361 15.26 -29.78 1.62
CA LEU A 361 13.83 -29.79 1.31
C LEU A 361 13.46 -30.79 0.19
N SER A 362 14.38 -31.04 -0.77
CA SER A 362 14.18 -31.99 -1.87
C SER A 362 14.34 -33.45 -1.48
N ASN A 363 14.96 -33.71 -0.32
CA ASN A 363 15.21 -35.08 0.16
C ASN A 363 13.90 -35.73 0.62
N LYS A 364 13.46 -36.76 -0.13
CA LYS A 364 12.22 -37.52 0.13
C LYS A 364 12.31 -38.45 1.35
N LYS A 365 13.52 -38.80 1.78
CA LYS A 365 13.75 -39.58 3.00
C LYS A 365 13.79 -38.60 4.17
N HIS A 366 12.73 -38.59 4.95
CA HIS A 366 12.63 -37.81 6.19
C HIS A 366 13.63 -38.37 7.21
N ASN A 367 14.89 -38.03 7.08
CA ASN A 367 15.78 -38.08 8.24
C ASN A 367 15.66 -36.70 8.91
N PRO A 368 15.29 -36.64 10.20
CA PRO A 368 15.29 -35.37 10.89
C PRO A 368 16.69 -34.76 10.77
N VAL A 369 16.72 -33.52 10.30
CA VAL A 369 17.97 -32.75 10.21
C VAL A 369 18.28 -32.30 11.63
N GLU A 370 19.51 -32.53 12.11
CA GLU A 370 19.94 -32.04 13.41
C GLU A 370 20.08 -30.51 13.41
N TYR A 371 19.82 -29.88 14.53
CA TYR A 371 20.02 -28.44 14.70
C TYR A 371 21.46 -28.04 14.30
N GLY A 372 21.57 -27.00 13.47
CA GLY A 372 22.86 -26.50 12.97
C GLY A 372 23.46 -27.29 11.80
N ALA A 373 22.85 -28.40 11.35
CA ALA A 373 23.32 -29.16 10.18
C ALA A 373 23.13 -28.39 8.86
N ILE A 374 22.19 -27.45 8.82
CA ILE A 374 21.90 -26.60 7.67
C ILE A 374 22.23 -25.15 8.02
N GLY A 375 23.50 -24.81 8.19
CA GLY A 375 23.98 -23.44 8.41
C GLY A 375 23.17 -22.61 9.39
N ASP A 376 22.89 -21.34 9.08
CA ASP A 376 22.15 -20.44 9.95
C ASP A 376 20.63 -20.81 9.98
N PRO A 377 20.07 -21.19 11.15
CA PRO A 377 18.68 -21.61 11.28
C PRO A 377 17.67 -20.46 11.22
N ARG A 378 18.10 -19.24 10.94
CA ARG A 378 17.27 -18.02 11.04
C ARG A 378 16.88 -17.45 9.69
N ILE A 379 17.51 -17.84 8.58
CA ILE A 379 17.32 -17.19 7.28
C ILE A 379 17.24 -18.20 6.14
N THR A 380 16.37 -17.92 5.17
CA THR A 380 16.10 -18.80 4.02
C THR A 380 16.93 -18.50 2.78
N HIS A 381 17.48 -17.31 2.65
CA HIS A 381 18.24 -16.86 1.46
C HIS A 381 19.58 -16.27 1.84
N VAL A 382 20.48 -16.20 0.89
CA VAL A 382 21.80 -15.57 1.03
C VAL A 382 21.70 -14.09 0.73
N LEU A 383 22.04 -13.24 1.69
CA LEU A 383 22.10 -11.78 1.52
C LEU A 383 23.39 -11.34 0.84
N HIS A 384 23.36 -10.19 0.15
CA HIS A 384 24.59 -9.54 -0.32
C HIS A 384 25.43 -9.01 0.85
N GLU A 385 24.78 -8.42 1.85
CA GLU A 385 25.43 -7.75 2.99
C GLU A 385 24.81 -8.20 4.34
N PRO A 386 25.01 -9.47 4.75
CA PRO A 386 24.38 -10.01 5.96
C PRO A 386 24.78 -9.29 7.25
N ASP A 387 26.03 -8.79 7.31
CA ASP A 387 26.55 -8.11 8.50
C ASP A 387 25.92 -6.73 8.74
N PHE A 388 25.33 -6.13 7.73
CA PHE A 388 24.63 -4.84 7.80
C PHE A 388 23.12 -4.98 7.83
N ASP A 389 22.58 -6.19 7.76
CA ASP A 389 21.14 -6.42 7.80
C ASP A 389 20.57 -6.16 9.19
N LYS A 390 19.52 -5.32 9.25
CA LYS A 390 18.95 -4.87 10.53
C LYS A 390 18.18 -5.98 11.24
N VAL A 391 17.52 -6.90 10.52
CA VAL A 391 16.79 -8.03 11.09
C VAL A 391 17.76 -9.00 11.74
N LEU A 392 18.77 -9.45 10.99
CA LEU A 392 19.80 -10.35 11.54
C LEU A 392 20.61 -9.67 12.65
N GLY A 393 20.93 -8.40 12.51
CA GLY A 393 21.63 -7.60 13.52
C GLY A 393 20.86 -7.55 14.85
N GLN A 394 19.54 -7.32 14.82
CA GLN A 394 18.71 -7.34 16.01
C GLN A 394 18.62 -8.76 16.61
N MET A 395 18.43 -9.78 15.77
CA MET A 395 18.39 -11.16 16.26
C MET A 395 19.73 -11.59 16.90
N ASN A 396 20.86 -11.14 16.35
CA ASN A 396 22.19 -11.34 16.96
C ASN A 396 22.28 -10.65 18.33
N TRP A 397 21.88 -9.39 18.40
CA TRP A 397 21.88 -8.60 19.63
C TRP A 397 21.04 -9.24 20.75
N LEU A 398 19.89 -9.83 20.38
CA LEU A 398 18.94 -10.47 21.30
C LEU A 398 19.25 -11.95 21.56
N ASP A 399 20.33 -12.49 21.02
CA ASP A 399 20.71 -13.92 21.13
C ASP A 399 19.61 -14.89 20.65
N MET A 400 18.92 -14.52 19.55
CA MET A 400 17.83 -15.31 18.97
C MET A 400 18.35 -16.21 17.85
N TYR A 401 18.76 -17.44 18.20
CA TYR A 401 19.35 -18.41 17.28
C TYR A 401 18.48 -19.63 16.99
N ASN A 402 17.22 -19.62 17.39
CA ASN A 402 16.27 -20.73 17.18
C ASN A 402 16.78 -22.06 17.76
N ARG A 403 17.39 -22.03 18.95
CA ARG A 403 17.90 -23.24 19.61
C ARG A 403 16.75 -24.24 19.87
N PRO A 404 17.02 -25.56 19.95
CA PRO A 404 15.98 -26.57 20.18
C PRO A 404 15.04 -26.26 21.35
N GLU A 405 15.59 -25.76 22.45
CA GLU A 405 14.87 -25.42 23.69
C GLU A 405 14.02 -24.14 23.58
N ASP A 406 14.29 -23.26 22.63
CA ASP A 406 13.51 -22.02 22.47
C ASP A 406 12.08 -22.34 22.05
N LYS A 407 11.08 -21.87 22.80
CA LYS A 407 9.67 -21.99 22.40
C LYS A 407 9.27 -21.03 21.28
N VAL A 408 10.01 -19.92 21.13
CA VAL A 408 9.79 -18.93 20.07
C VAL A 408 10.90 -19.06 19.03
N LYS A 409 10.53 -19.37 17.79
CA LYS A 409 11.41 -19.52 16.66
C LYS A 409 11.14 -18.41 15.66
N VAL A 410 12.18 -17.76 15.13
CA VAL A 410 12.03 -16.64 14.18
C VAL A 410 12.80 -16.93 12.90
N ILE A 411 12.12 -16.92 11.77
CA ILE A 411 12.70 -17.14 10.45
C ILE A 411 12.57 -15.89 9.58
N PHE A 412 13.68 -15.36 9.12
CA PHE A 412 13.75 -14.29 8.14
C PHE A 412 13.64 -14.85 6.72
N VAL A 413 12.65 -14.39 5.97
CA VAL A 413 12.40 -14.71 4.57
C VAL A 413 12.60 -13.44 3.74
N PRO A 414 13.84 -13.14 3.31
CA PRO A 414 14.19 -11.87 2.66
C PRO A 414 13.90 -11.84 1.17
N SER A 415 12.92 -12.59 0.70
CA SER A 415 12.58 -12.70 -0.72
C SER A 415 11.18 -12.22 -1.03
N TYR A 416 10.97 -11.76 -2.26
CA TYR A 416 9.61 -11.65 -2.79
C TYR A 416 9.01 -13.05 -2.94
N LEU A 417 7.80 -13.22 -2.42
CA LEU A 417 7.04 -14.46 -2.50
C LEU A 417 6.09 -14.36 -3.71
N ASP A 418 6.65 -14.54 -4.89
CA ASP A 418 5.99 -14.40 -6.19
C ASP A 418 5.75 -15.76 -6.89
N GLY A 419 6.04 -16.87 -6.21
CA GLY A 419 5.89 -18.24 -6.70
C GLY A 419 7.20 -18.88 -7.15
N ASP A 420 8.30 -18.16 -7.21
CA ASP A 420 9.62 -18.66 -7.69
C ASP A 420 10.78 -18.19 -6.80
N ASP A 421 10.55 -18.09 -5.49
CA ASP A 421 11.57 -17.69 -4.52
C ASP A 421 12.66 -18.75 -4.28
N GLY A 422 12.49 -19.96 -4.77
CA GLY A 422 13.45 -21.06 -4.67
C GLY A 422 13.39 -21.85 -3.35
N ILE A 423 12.59 -21.45 -2.37
CA ILE A 423 12.40 -22.13 -1.08
C ILE A 423 10.94 -22.57 -0.92
N PHE A 424 10.01 -21.63 -0.84
CA PHE A 424 8.57 -21.91 -0.72
C PHE A 424 7.95 -22.21 -2.08
N ASN A 425 8.37 -21.49 -3.12
CA ASN A 425 7.80 -21.50 -4.47
C ASN A 425 6.27 -21.33 -4.44
N LYS A 426 5.82 -20.38 -3.63
CA LYS A 426 4.43 -20.01 -3.41
C LYS A 426 4.27 -18.50 -3.40
N HIS A 427 3.11 -18.03 -3.83
CA HIS A 427 2.76 -16.63 -3.64
C HIS A 427 2.51 -16.31 -2.17
N TYR A 428 2.71 -15.05 -1.80
CA TYR A 428 2.50 -14.58 -0.42
C TYR A 428 1.13 -15.00 0.14
N TYR A 429 0.07 -14.86 -0.64
CA TYR A 429 -1.28 -15.24 -0.21
C TYR A 429 -1.47 -16.73 0.01
N ASP A 430 -0.74 -17.57 -0.73
CA ASP A 430 -0.76 -19.03 -0.55
C ASP A 430 -0.13 -19.45 0.79
N LEU A 431 0.71 -18.60 1.37
CA LEU A 431 1.31 -18.81 2.69
C LEU A 431 0.52 -18.08 3.79
N LEU A 432 0.02 -16.88 3.52
CA LEU A 432 -0.74 -16.06 4.46
C LEU A 432 -1.95 -16.81 5.04
N ILE A 433 -2.69 -17.53 4.21
CA ILE A 433 -3.86 -18.32 4.63
C ILE A 433 -3.52 -19.36 5.71
N GLY A 434 -2.28 -19.81 5.79
CA GLY A 434 -1.77 -20.77 6.77
C GLY A 434 -1.42 -20.17 8.12
N MET A 435 -1.32 -18.86 8.25
CA MET A 435 -0.97 -18.18 9.49
C MET A 435 -2.10 -18.23 10.51
N ASP A 436 -1.76 -18.13 11.78
CA ASP A 436 -2.72 -18.00 12.87
C ASP A 436 -2.97 -16.54 13.20
N MET A 437 -1.94 -15.70 13.06
CA MET A 437 -2.01 -14.27 13.29
C MET A 437 -0.94 -13.56 12.46
N THR A 438 -1.23 -12.32 12.06
CA THR A 438 -0.23 -11.41 11.50
C THR A 438 0.00 -10.23 12.43
N VAL A 439 1.19 -9.64 12.35
CA VAL A 439 1.62 -8.56 13.26
C VAL A 439 2.23 -7.43 12.45
N PHE A 440 1.56 -6.29 12.41
CA PHE A 440 1.98 -5.09 11.66
C PHE A 440 2.05 -3.88 12.60
N PRO A 441 3.05 -3.80 13.50
CA PRO A 441 3.13 -2.76 14.51
C PRO A 441 3.73 -1.48 13.94
N SER A 442 3.17 -1.01 12.82
CA SER A 442 3.70 0.10 12.02
C SER A 442 3.70 1.42 12.79
N TYR A 443 4.77 2.19 12.63
CA TYR A 443 4.87 3.57 13.06
C TYR A 443 4.36 4.54 12.00
N TYR A 444 4.66 4.29 10.72
CA TYR A 444 4.19 5.08 9.59
C TYR A 444 3.43 4.21 8.58
N GLU A 445 2.12 4.30 8.60
CA GLU A 445 1.24 3.52 7.73
C GLU A 445 -0.03 4.30 7.39
N PRO A 446 -0.07 5.04 6.28
CA PRO A 446 -1.22 5.85 5.91
C PRO A 446 -2.55 5.09 5.88
N TRP A 447 -2.56 3.87 5.34
CA TRP A 447 -3.72 2.97 5.42
C TRP A 447 -3.35 1.62 6.03
N GLY A 448 -2.67 0.75 5.29
CA GLY A 448 -2.30 -0.60 5.69
C GLY A 448 -3.06 -1.67 4.92
N TYR A 449 -2.56 -2.02 3.74
CA TYR A 449 -3.11 -3.13 2.97
C TYR A 449 -2.78 -4.49 3.58
N THR A 450 -1.60 -4.67 4.15
CA THR A 450 -1.19 -5.94 4.77
C THR A 450 -2.13 -6.42 5.88
N PRO A 451 -2.60 -5.59 6.84
CA PRO A 451 -3.65 -6.01 7.75
C PRO A 451 -5.00 -6.24 7.07
N THR A 452 -5.34 -5.47 6.03
CA THR A 452 -6.58 -5.68 5.25
C THR A 452 -6.55 -7.04 4.56
N GLU A 453 -5.46 -7.41 3.91
CA GLU A 453 -5.24 -8.72 3.28
C GLU A 453 -5.29 -9.86 4.31
N SER A 454 -4.70 -9.65 5.47
CA SER A 454 -4.72 -10.63 6.55
C SER A 454 -6.16 -11.00 6.96
N VAL A 455 -7.00 -10.00 7.25
CA VAL A 455 -8.38 -10.27 7.65
C VAL A 455 -9.22 -10.84 6.49
N ALA A 456 -8.87 -10.55 5.23
CA ALA A 456 -9.49 -11.17 4.05
C ALA A 456 -9.27 -12.69 4.02
N PHE A 457 -8.09 -13.15 4.42
CA PHE A 457 -7.78 -14.58 4.59
C PHE A 457 -8.21 -15.14 5.95
N HIS A 458 -9.10 -14.45 6.66
CA HIS A 458 -9.60 -14.83 7.99
C HIS A 458 -8.48 -15.02 9.00
N VAL A 459 -7.38 -14.28 8.86
CA VAL A 459 -6.25 -14.30 9.79
C VAL A 459 -6.35 -13.05 10.67
N PRO A 460 -6.60 -13.21 11.99
CA PRO A 460 -6.60 -12.08 12.89
C PRO A 460 -5.26 -11.35 12.87
N CYS A 461 -5.28 -10.04 13.02
CA CYS A 461 -4.06 -9.25 12.94
C CYS A 461 -3.88 -8.28 14.10
N ILE A 462 -2.62 -7.94 14.36
CA ILE A 462 -2.23 -6.83 15.23
C ILE A 462 -1.79 -5.67 14.34
N THR A 463 -2.32 -4.49 14.58
CA THR A 463 -1.92 -3.23 13.95
C THR A 463 -1.82 -2.12 15.00
N THR A 464 -1.57 -0.88 14.59
CA THR A 464 -1.48 0.27 15.50
C THR A 464 -2.52 1.33 15.15
N ASP A 465 -2.73 2.28 16.07
CA ASP A 465 -3.54 3.48 15.84
C ASP A 465 -2.80 4.57 15.05
N LEU A 466 -1.55 4.33 14.64
CA LEU A 466 -0.83 5.12 13.62
C LEU A 466 -1.01 4.56 12.20
N ALA A 467 -1.81 3.49 12.05
CA ALA A 467 -2.23 2.97 10.76
C ALA A 467 -3.70 3.34 10.49
N GLY A 468 -4.02 3.80 9.29
CA GLY A 468 -5.38 4.17 8.92
C GLY A 468 -6.38 3.03 9.10
N PHE A 469 -6.00 1.80 8.70
CA PHE A 469 -6.80 0.59 8.92
C PHE A 469 -7.06 0.33 10.42
N GLY A 470 -6.06 0.55 11.29
CA GLY A 470 -6.23 0.38 12.74
C GLY A 470 -7.23 1.37 13.33
N LEU A 471 -7.15 2.64 12.94
CA LEU A 471 -8.13 3.66 13.34
C LEU A 471 -9.54 3.31 12.86
N TRP A 472 -9.66 2.86 11.61
CA TRP A 472 -10.94 2.42 11.07
C TRP A 472 -11.50 1.20 11.82
N ALA A 473 -10.66 0.20 12.12
CA ALA A 473 -11.08 -0.97 12.91
C ALA A 473 -11.58 -0.58 14.31
N ASN A 474 -10.91 0.37 14.98
CA ASN A 474 -11.36 0.96 16.23
C ASN A 474 -12.73 1.62 16.11
N SER A 475 -12.99 2.33 15.00
CA SER A 475 -14.27 2.98 14.76
C SER A 475 -15.43 1.99 14.61
N LEU A 476 -15.19 0.79 14.09
CA LEU A 476 -16.20 -0.27 13.98
C LEU A 476 -16.66 -0.79 15.34
N LYS A 477 -15.79 -0.75 16.35
CA LYS A 477 -16.07 -1.18 17.71
C LYS A 477 -16.55 -0.02 18.60
N GLY A 478 -16.22 1.21 18.25
CA GLY A 478 -16.42 2.37 19.12
C GLY A 478 -15.39 2.48 20.27
N GLY A 479 -14.17 1.95 20.05
CA GLY A 479 -13.06 1.95 21.01
C GLY A 479 -11.91 1.10 20.51
N MET A 480 -10.87 0.90 21.32
CA MET A 480 -9.73 0.05 20.96
C MET A 480 -10.20 -1.38 20.69
N SER A 481 -9.88 -1.90 19.51
CA SER A 481 -10.23 -3.26 19.10
C SER A 481 -9.25 -4.29 19.67
N GLU A 482 -9.78 -5.49 19.98
CA GLU A 482 -9.04 -6.61 20.56
C GLU A 482 -8.91 -7.76 19.57
N ILE A 483 -8.01 -8.71 19.85
CA ILE A 483 -7.76 -9.83 18.93
C ILE A 483 -9.01 -10.70 18.70
N GLU A 484 -9.90 -10.78 19.68
CA GLU A 484 -11.20 -11.46 19.58
C GLU A 484 -12.13 -10.79 18.57
N ASP A 485 -11.95 -9.49 18.30
CA ASP A 485 -12.68 -8.75 17.29
C ASP A 485 -12.14 -8.99 15.87
N GLY A 486 -11.06 -9.78 15.73
CA GLY A 486 -10.35 -10.09 14.50
C GLY A 486 -9.21 -9.12 14.15
N VAL A 487 -9.16 -7.97 14.82
CA VAL A 487 -8.09 -6.97 14.70
C VAL A 487 -7.76 -6.45 16.08
N LYS A 488 -6.51 -6.59 16.50
CA LYS A 488 -6.00 -5.90 17.70
C LYS A 488 -5.33 -4.61 17.28
N THR A 489 -5.78 -3.49 17.81
CA THR A 489 -5.10 -2.21 17.65
C THR A 489 -4.29 -1.89 18.91
N VAL A 490 -2.99 -1.64 18.76
CA VAL A 490 -2.09 -1.23 19.85
C VAL A 490 -1.84 0.27 19.72
N HIS A 491 -1.91 0.98 20.84
CA HIS A 491 -1.53 2.40 20.87
C HIS A 491 -0.04 2.56 20.60
N ARG A 492 0.32 3.40 19.61
CA ARG A 492 1.70 3.73 19.28
C ARG A 492 1.93 5.23 19.26
N SER A 493 3.08 5.66 19.79
CA SER A 493 3.58 7.05 19.74
C SER A 493 5.06 7.06 19.38
N ASP A 494 5.67 8.24 19.35
CA ASP A 494 7.10 8.38 19.04
C ASP A 494 8.00 7.69 20.08
N TYR A 495 7.55 7.57 21.33
CA TYR A 495 8.41 7.18 22.47
C TYR A 495 7.94 5.94 23.26
N ASN A 496 6.86 5.26 22.83
CA ASN A 496 6.30 4.15 23.59
C ASN A 496 6.69 2.76 23.04
N PHE A 497 7.92 2.61 22.56
CA PHE A 497 8.42 1.35 21.99
C PHE A 497 8.20 0.13 22.91
N ASP A 498 8.51 0.27 24.19
CA ASP A 498 8.39 -0.82 25.15
C ASP A 498 6.94 -1.24 25.40
N GLU A 499 6.03 -0.28 25.49
CA GLU A 499 4.60 -0.53 25.68
C GLU A 499 4.00 -1.23 24.44
N VAL A 500 4.41 -0.81 23.23
CA VAL A 500 3.97 -1.47 21.99
C VAL A 500 4.50 -2.89 21.91
N SER A 501 5.78 -3.11 22.19
CA SER A 501 6.40 -4.44 22.22
C SER A 501 5.71 -5.36 23.24
N ASN A 502 5.40 -4.85 24.42
CA ASN A 502 4.65 -5.59 25.44
C ASN A 502 3.22 -5.90 24.98
N GLY A 503 2.52 -4.92 24.37
CA GLY A 503 1.18 -5.10 23.83
C GLY A 503 1.11 -6.19 22.75
N VAL A 504 2.09 -6.22 21.86
CA VAL A 504 2.24 -7.29 20.85
C VAL A 504 2.53 -8.63 21.51
N ARG A 505 3.52 -8.69 22.44
CA ARG A 505 3.86 -9.90 23.22
C ARG A 505 2.62 -10.46 23.92
N ASP A 506 1.90 -9.64 24.67
CA ASP A 506 0.75 -10.06 25.47
C ASP A 506 -0.41 -10.56 24.58
N THR A 507 -0.57 -9.97 23.40
CA THR A 507 -1.59 -10.41 22.44
C THR A 507 -1.24 -11.78 21.85
N ILE A 508 0.02 -12.02 21.46
CA ILE A 508 0.45 -13.34 20.95
C ILE A 508 0.33 -14.38 22.06
N LEU A 509 0.74 -14.06 23.29
CA LEU A 509 0.60 -14.94 24.46
C LEU A 509 -0.87 -15.30 24.70
N LYS A 510 -1.75 -14.30 24.76
CA LYS A 510 -3.21 -14.49 24.92
C LYS A 510 -3.77 -15.41 23.83
N PHE A 511 -3.41 -15.16 22.57
CA PHE A 511 -3.87 -15.99 21.45
C PHE A 511 -3.38 -17.44 21.57
N SER A 512 -2.14 -17.66 22.02
CA SER A 512 -1.59 -19.01 22.23
C SER A 512 -2.33 -19.82 23.32
N GLN A 513 -3.02 -19.14 24.22
CA GLN A 513 -3.80 -19.73 25.32
C GLN A 513 -5.28 -19.91 24.95
N MET A 514 -5.74 -19.41 23.80
CA MET A 514 -7.12 -19.58 23.33
C MET A 514 -7.41 -21.04 22.98
N ASP A 515 -8.63 -21.46 23.28
CA ASP A 515 -9.16 -22.72 22.78
C ASP A 515 -9.58 -22.58 21.27
N GLN A 516 -9.84 -23.71 20.64
CA GLN A 516 -10.20 -23.73 19.21
C GLN A 516 -11.49 -22.95 18.91
N LYS A 517 -12.44 -22.89 19.86
CA LYS A 517 -13.68 -22.12 19.69
C LYS A 517 -13.42 -20.62 19.67
N GLN A 518 -12.55 -20.16 20.56
CA GLN A 518 -12.13 -18.76 20.64
C GLN A 518 -11.34 -18.35 19.38
N ILE A 519 -10.39 -19.19 18.94
CA ILE A 519 -9.64 -18.97 17.70
C ILE A 519 -10.58 -18.88 16.48
N ASN A 520 -11.52 -19.81 16.35
CA ASN A 520 -12.49 -19.80 15.26
C ASN A 520 -13.39 -18.55 15.30
N ALA A 521 -13.76 -18.08 16.49
CA ALA A 521 -14.54 -16.86 16.66
C ALA A 521 -13.73 -15.62 16.20
N ALA A 522 -12.47 -15.49 16.60
CA ALA A 522 -11.59 -14.40 16.17
C ALA A 522 -11.39 -14.40 14.65
N ARG A 523 -11.17 -15.57 14.03
CA ARG A 523 -11.07 -15.73 12.58
C ARG A 523 -12.34 -15.31 11.85
N LYS A 524 -13.51 -15.70 12.37
CA LYS A 524 -14.80 -15.29 11.81
C LYS A 524 -15.04 -13.78 11.97
N ASN A 525 -14.54 -13.17 13.03
CA ASN A 525 -14.64 -11.72 13.19
C ASN A 525 -13.68 -10.99 12.26
N ALA A 526 -12.47 -11.52 11.99
CA ALA A 526 -11.57 -11.02 10.94
C ALA A 526 -12.27 -11.04 9.56
N GLU A 527 -12.92 -12.13 9.18
CA GLU A 527 -13.75 -12.22 7.96
C GLU A 527 -14.80 -11.11 7.88
N LYS A 528 -15.52 -10.84 8.99
CA LYS A 528 -16.53 -9.77 9.03
C LYS A 528 -15.93 -8.37 8.89
N VAL A 529 -14.73 -8.15 9.43
CA VAL A 529 -14.01 -6.89 9.25
C VAL A 529 -13.63 -6.72 7.78
N ALA A 530 -13.09 -7.77 7.15
CA ALA A 530 -12.76 -7.78 5.75
C ALA A 530 -13.96 -7.43 4.85
N GLU A 531 -15.13 -8.07 5.11
CA GLU A 531 -16.35 -7.79 4.35
C GLU A 531 -16.77 -6.32 4.41
N LYS A 532 -16.56 -5.65 5.56
CA LYS A 532 -16.87 -4.22 5.71
C LYS A 532 -15.86 -3.30 5.00
N ALA A 533 -14.67 -3.79 4.66
CA ALA A 533 -13.63 -3.05 3.95
C ALA A 533 -13.73 -3.15 2.43
N LEU A 534 -14.70 -3.88 1.87
CA LEU A 534 -14.88 -4.02 0.43
C LEU A 534 -15.28 -2.70 -0.23
N TRP A 535 -14.88 -2.51 -1.49
CA TRP A 535 -15.18 -1.32 -2.26
C TRP A 535 -16.66 -0.97 -2.31
N LYS A 536 -17.57 -1.96 -2.34
CA LYS A 536 -19.02 -1.72 -2.27
C LYS A 536 -19.47 -0.87 -1.07
N HIS A 537 -18.66 -0.84 0.02
CA HIS A 537 -18.94 -0.03 1.20
C HIS A 537 -18.17 1.30 1.18
N PHE A 538 -16.94 1.32 0.62
CA PHE A 538 -16.08 2.51 0.67
C PHE A 538 -16.26 3.44 -0.53
N ILE A 539 -16.77 2.95 -1.65
CA ILE A 539 -16.97 3.77 -2.86
C ILE A 539 -17.87 5.00 -2.61
N LYS A 540 -18.73 4.96 -1.63
CA LYS A 540 -19.61 6.09 -1.26
C LYS A 540 -18.82 7.36 -0.92
N TYR A 541 -17.66 7.23 -0.25
CA TYR A 541 -16.82 8.38 0.10
C TYR A 541 -16.21 9.05 -1.14
N TYR A 542 -15.93 8.28 -2.17
CA TYR A 542 -15.50 8.82 -3.46
C TYR A 542 -16.62 9.61 -4.14
N TYR A 543 -17.86 9.12 -4.10
CA TYR A 543 -19.01 9.87 -4.63
C TYR A 543 -19.30 11.14 -3.83
N GLU A 544 -19.05 11.16 -2.52
CA GLU A 544 -19.11 12.36 -1.69
C GLU A 544 -18.06 13.38 -2.11
N ALA A 545 -16.81 12.94 -2.35
CA ALA A 545 -15.75 13.79 -2.87
C ALA A 545 -16.06 14.32 -4.29
N TYR A 546 -16.63 13.49 -5.16
CA TYR A 546 -17.07 13.92 -6.50
C TYR A 546 -18.15 15.00 -6.44
N ASP A 547 -19.17 14.85 -5.57
CA ASP A 547 -20.22 15.86 -5.37
C ASP A 547 -19.62 17.18 -4.88
N LYS A 548 -18.71 17.13 -3.90
CA LYS A 548 -18.00 18.32 -3.39
C LYS A 548 -17.19 19.02 -4.49
N ALA A 549 -16.39 18.25 -5.24
CA ALA A 549 -15.56 18.81 -6.30
C ALA A 549 -16.42 19.49 -7.39
N LEU A 550 -17.51 18.84 -7.81
CA LEU A 550 -18.44 19.40 -8.79
C LEU A 550 -19.16 20.65 -8.25
N ALA A 551 -19.55 20.66 -6.97
CA ALA A 551 -20.13 21.83 -6.34
C ALA A 551 -19.18 23.02 -6.34
N LYS A 552 -17.92 22.79 -5.94
CA LYS A 552 -16.91 23.85 -5.87
C LYS A 552 -16.47 24.37 -7.25
N ARG A 553 -16.44 23.48 -8.26
CA ARG A 553 -16.29 23.86 -9.65
C ARG A 553 -17.42 24.82 -10.09
N ASP A 554 -18.67 24.47 -9.79
CA ASP A 554 -19.83 25.30 -10.16
C ASP A 554 -19.77 26.67 -9.48
N GLU A 555 -19.36 26.73 -8.22
CA GLU A 555 -19.19 27.99 -7.47
C GLU A 555 -18.11 28.90 -8.12
N ARG A 556 -16.97 28.34 -8.57
CA ARG A 556 -15.92 29.15 -9.19
C ARG A 556 -16.20 29.55 -10.65
N LEU A 557 -17.19 28.92 -11.30
CA LEU A 557 -17.64 29.27 -12.66
C LEU A 557 -18.84 30.23 -12.66
N ALA A 558 -19.47 30.46 -11.51
CA ALA A 558 -20.61 31.36 -11.35
C ALA A 558 -20.16 32.81 -11.25
#